data_7655c34de056f00182e19f5f6de5713a
#
_entry.id   7655c34de056f00182e19f5f6de5713a
#
_cell.length_a   1.000
_cell.length_b   1.000
_cell.length_c   1.000
_cell.angle_alpha   90.00
_cell.angle_beta   90.00
_cell.angle_gamma   90.00
#
_symmetry.space_group_name_H-M   'P 1'
#
loop_
_entity.id
_entity.type
_entity.pdbx_description
1 polymer ?
#
loop_
_entity_poly.entity_id
_entity_poly.type
_entity_poly.pdbx_seq_one_letter_code
_entity_poly.pdbx_strand_id
1 'polypeptide(L)'
;MVQFSAVPKNALRDRLVRPTTRLRARAGYAKSDETRGRILAAALAEASHAGLHKASVAGIAARAGVAVGNLHYHFGSRRALLRETMRALVADLMPRLHAIDADDGADFFARQRAGLLAYLEYLRANPAHVRLADEIKLHAPALYRRAVASWVERMTTRIRVGIAEGALRPMAESEITAQAHFLLGARHFLEQMMESGERTRPEAVVDAYVALLRDGLGRRARQPSRARKRG
;
A
#
# COMPACT_ATOMS: atom_id res chain seq x y z
N MET A 1 42.00 64.23 -6.93
CA MET A 1 41.77 63.77 -5.57
C MET A 1 40.66 62.75 -5.65
N VAL A 2 40.95 61.46 -5.70
CA VAL A 2 39.94 60.37 -5.80
C VAL A 2 39.91 59.71 -4.42
N GLN A 3 38.78 59.78 -3.77
CA GLN A 3 38.52 59.14 -2.44
C GLN A 3 38.29 57.65 -2.64
N PHE A 4 39.16 56.81 -2.07
CA PHE A 4 38.95 55.39 -1.91
C PHE A 4 38.02 55.17 -0.70
N SER A 5 36.78 54.71 -0.99
CA SER A 5 35.85 54.29 0.06
C SER A 5 36.20 52.86 0.51
N ALA A 6 36.47 52.69 1.79
CA ALA A 6 36.83 51.44 2.40
C ALA A 6 35.63 50.48 2.51
N VAL A 7 35.75 49.26 1.96
CA VAL A 7 34.78 48.17 2.09
C VAL A 7 34.82 47.63 3.53
N PRO A 8 33.66 47.50 4.20
CA PRO A 8 33.63 47.00 5.59
C PRO A 8 33.99 45.52 5.68
N LYS A 9 34.95 45.20 6.55
CA LYS A 9 35.52 43.85 6.79
C LYS A 9 34.52 42.80 7.30
N ASN A 10 33.25 43.15 7.59
CA ASN A 10 32.21 42.23 8.04
C ASN A 10 31.45 41.50 6.94
N ALA A 11 31.54 41.96 5.68
CA ALA A 11 30.79 41.32 4.57
C ALA A 11 31.42 39.99 4.10
N LEU A 12 32.68 39.71 4.47
CA LEU A 12 33.35 38.46 4.12
C LEU A 12 33.13 37.31 5.12
N ARG A 13 32.75 37.63 6.38
CA ARG A 13 32.47 36.58 7.39
C ARG A 13 31.11 35.92 7.20
N ASP A 14 30.10 36.64 6.70
CA ASP A 14 28.74 36.11 6.52
C ASP A 14 28.58 35.20 5.28
N ARG A 15 29.51 35.26 4.31
CA ARG A 15 29.45 34.38 3.11
C ARG A 15 30.05 32.99 3.34
N LEU A 16 30.85 32.76 4.35
CA LEU A 16 31.54 31.48 4.62
C LEU A 16 30.79 30.56 5.59
N VAL A 17 29.78 31.08 6.31
CA VAL A 17 29.07 30.31 7.34
C VAL A 17 27.82 29.59 6.78
N ARG A 18 27.27 29.98 5.64
CA ARG A 18 25.99 29.43 5.10
C ARG A 18 26.07 28.07 4.42
N PRO A 19 27.15 27.61 3.76
CA PRO A 19 27.17 26.30 3.10
C PRO A 19 27.30 25.13 4.09
N THR A 20 28.02 25.30 5.18
CA THR A 20 28.30 24.21 6.14
C THR A 20 27.08 23.85 6.99
N THR A 21 26.22 24.81 7.32
CA THR A 21 24.99 24.56 8.10
C THR A 21 23.95 23.79 7.28
N ARG A 22 23.79 24.11 5.98
CA ARG A 22 22.88 23.36 5.08
C ARG A 22 23.36 21.93 4.80
N LEU A 23 24.65 21.70 4.66
CA LEU A 23 25.24 20.37 4.46
C LEU A 23 25.14 19.52 5.74
N ARG A 24 25.38 20.09 6.92
CA ARG A 24 25.20 19.40 8.20
C ARG A 24 23.72 19.09 8.49
N ALA A 25 22.79 20.00 8.17
CA ALA A 25 21.36 19.74 8.28
C ALA A 25 20.93 18.59 7.34
N ARG A 26 21.34 18.60 6.06
CA ARG A 26 21.05 17.50 5.10
C ARG A 26 21.63 16.16 5.56
N ALA A 27 22.85 16.12 6.08
CA ALA A 27 23.47 14.92 6.64
C ALA A 27 22.74 14.43 7.90
N GLY A 28 22.26 15.35 8.74
CA GLY A 28 21.44 15.03 9.92
C GLY A 28 20.09 14.43 9.55
N TYR A 29 19.40 14.97 8.53
CA TYR A 29 18.15 14.42 8.02
C TYR A 29 18.34 13.03 7.39
N ALA A 30 19.37 12.85 6.55
CA ALA A 30 19.67 11.56 5.94
C ALA A 30 19.95 10.47 6.99
N LYS A 31 20.71 10.78 8.03
CA LYS A 31 20.98 9.85 9.13
C LYS A 31 19.73 9.56 9.97
N SER A 32 18.85 10.54 10.13
CA SER A 32 17.56 10.38 10.81
C SER A 32 16.63 9.44 10.03
N ASP A 33 16.54 9.62 8.69
CA ASP A 33 15.73 8.77 7.81
C ASP A 33 16.27 7.34 7.75
N GLU A 34 17.59 7.16 7.67
CA GLU A 34 18.24 5.85 7.75
C GLU A 34 17.91 5.14 9.07
N THR A 35 18.02 5.84 10.19
CA THR A 35 17.68 5.28 11.51
C THR A 35 16.22 4.90 11.59
N ARG A 36 15.33 5.74 11.06
CA ARG A 36 13.89 5.47 10.99
C ARG A 36 13.61 4.22 10.15
N GLY A 37 14.25 4.06 9.00
CA GLY A 37 14.17 2.87 8.14
C GLY A 37 14.61 1.60 8.85
N ARG A 38 15.76 1.64 9.58
CA ARG A 38 16.25 0.51 10.36
C ARG A 38 15.25 0.09 11.45
N ILE A 39 14.64 1.04 12.14
CA ILE A 39 13.63 0.74 13.16
C ILE A 39 12.41 0.09 12.55
N LEU A 40 11.91 0.54 11.38
CA LEU A 40 10.77 -0.07 10.68
C LEU A 40 11.10 -1.49 10.20
N ALA A 41 12.28 -1.72 9.63
CA ALA A 41 12.73 -3.04 9.23
C ALA A 41 12.85 -3.99 10.43
N ALA A 42 13.40 -3.52 11.57
CA ALA A 42 13.46 -4.28 12.80
C ALA A 42 12.07 -4.59 13.37
N ALA A 43 11.13 -3.65 13.30
CA ALA A 43 9.75 -3.85 13.74
C ALA A 43 9.02 -4.89 12.90
N LEU A 44 9.19 -4.87 11.57
CA LEU A 44 8.66 -5.90 10.66
C LEU A 44 9.27 -7.27 10.98
N ALA A 45 10.59 -7.37 11.11
CA ALA A 45 11.27 -8.61 11.41
C ALA A 45 10.87 -9.18 12.77
N GLU A 46 10.75 -8.35 13.81
CA GLU A 46 10.34 -8.77 15.14
C GLU A 46 8.88 -9.25 15.13
N ALA A 47 7.98 -8.50 14.48
CA ALA A 47 6.60 -8.89 14.33
C ALA A 47 6.44 -10.18 13.51
N SER A 48 7.25 -10.38 12.47
CA SER A 48 7.25 -11.61 11.66
C SER A 48 7.75 -12.83 12.45
N HIS A 49 8.67 -12.64 13.39
CA HIS A 49 9.25 -13.74 14.17
C HIS A 49 8.41 -14.08 15.42
N ALA A 50 8.16 -13.08 16.26
CA ALA A 50 7.52 -13.27 17.57
C ALA A 50 6.01 -13.02 17.58
N GLY A 51 5.48 -12.38 16.53
CA GLY A 51 4.13 -11.84 16.49
C GLY A 51 4.08 -10.38 16.97
N LEU A 52 3.14 -9.62 16.39
CA LEU A 52 2.99 -8.18 16.66
C LEU A 52 2.72 -7.86 18.13
N HIS A 53 1.94 -8.73 18.80
CA HIS A 53 1.56 -8.55 20.21
C HIS A 53 2.75 -8.77 21.16
N LYS A 54 3.71 -9.63 20.81
CA LYS A 54 4.94 -9.91 21.56
C LYS A 54 6.09 -8.96 21.19
N ALA A 55 6.01 -8.28 20.05
CA ALA A 55 7.02 -7.32 19.62
C ALA A 55 7.12 -6.16 20.64
N SER A 56 8.13 -6.18 21.47
CA SER A 56 8.36 -5.14 22.47
C SER A 56 9.15 -3.98 21.87
N VAL A 57 8.93 -2.77 22.40
CA VAL A 57 9.72 -1.59 22.02
C VAL A 57 11.21 -1.82 22.28
N ALA A 58 11.55 -2.50 23.37
CA ALA A 58 12.93 -2.84 23.72
C ALA A 58 13.54 -3.86 22.73
N GLY A 59 12.78 -4.92 22.35
CA GLY A 59 13.23 -5.91 21.37
C GLY A 59 13.44 -5.28 19.97
N ILE A 60 12.53 -4.41 19.53
CA ILE A 60 12.69 -3.67 18.29
C ILE A 60 13.92 -2.76 18.33
N ALA A 61 14.15 -2.03 19.43
CA ALA A 61 15.31 -1.17 19.59
C ALA A 61 16.63 -1.94 19.55
N ALA A 62 16.69 -3.08 20.26
CA ALA A 62 17.84 -3.96 20.27
C ALA A 62 18.15 -4.51 18.87
N ARG A 63 17.13 -4.99 18.14
CA ARG A 63 17.27 -5.49 16.76
C ARG A 63 17.69 -4.38 15.78
N ALA A 64 17.19 -3.16 15.97
CA ALA A 64 17.56 -2.00 15.15
C ALA A 64 18.96 -1.45 15.48
N GLY A 65 19.59 -1.88 16.57
CA GLY A 65 20.85 -1.33 17.06
C GLY A 65 20.73 0.13 17.50
N VAL A 66 19.63 0.49 18.17
CA VAL A 66 19.37 1.85 18.66
C VAL A 66 18.91 1.85 20.11
N ALA A 67 19.07 2.97 20.82
CA ALA A 67 18.49 3.14 22.15
C ALA A 67 16.94 3.25 22.06
N VAL A 68 16.23 2.78 23.10
CA VAL A 68 14.75 2.86 23.17
C VAL A 68 14.25 4.29 22.99
N GLY A 69 14.99 5.29 23.52
CA GLY A 69 14.66 6.71 23.34
C GLY A 69 14.57 7.14 21.86
N ASN A 70 15.33 6.52 20.96
CA ASN A 70 15.27 6.81 19.54
C ASN A 70 13.93 6.37 18.92
N LEU A 71 13.34 5.26 19.38
CA LEU A 71 11.99 4.87 18.93
C LEU A 71 10.97 5.94 19.32
N HIS A 72 11.01 6.41 20.57
CA HIS A 72 10.12 7.47 21.04
C HIS A 72 10.34 8.77 20.28
N TYR A 73 11.59 9.12 19.99
CA TYR A 73 11.91 10.30 19.19
C TYR A 73 11.34 10.22 17.76
N HIS A 74 11.49 9.08 17.07
CA HIS A 74 11.07 8.92 15.68
C HIS A 74 9.56 8.66 15.49
N PHE A 75 8.93 7.99 16.44
CA PHE A 75 7.54 7.50 16.29
C PHE A 75 6.57 8.00 17.37
N GLY A 76 7.07 8.58 18.46
CA GLY A 76 6.28 9.13 19.56
C GLY A 76 5.59 8.07 20.42
N SER A 77 4.96 7.05 19.80
CA SER A 77 4.24 6.00 20.52
C SER A 77 4.33 4.65 19.81
N ARG A 78 4.12 3.55 20.60
CA ARG A 78 4.01 2.20 20.05
C ARG A 78 2.91 2.10 18.98
N ARG A 79 1.77 2.78 19.18
CA ARG A 79 0.67 2.81 18.21
C ARG A 79 1.08 3.48 16.88
N ALA A 80 1.85 4.55 16.95
CA ALA A 80 2.36 5.21 15.76
C ALA A 80 3.41 4.36 15.04
N LEU A 81 4.31 3.70 15.77
CA LEU A 81 5.25 2.73 15.22
C LEU A 81 4.50 1.60 14.48
N LEU A 82 3.49 0.98 15.09
CA LEU A 82 2.69 -0.07 14.45
C LEU A 82 2.01 0.41 13.17
N ARG A 83 1.46 1.62 13.16
CA ARG A 83 0.86 2.21 11.95
C ARG A 83 1.87 2.37 10.83
N GLU A 84 3.08 2.85 11.13
CA GLU A 84 4.14 3.01 10.14
C GLU A 84 4.69 1.65 9.67
N THR A 85 4.78 0.67 10.57
CA THR A 85 5.14 -0.71 10.22
C THR A 85 4.12 -1.32 9.24
N MET A 86 2.83 -1.08 9.44
CA MET A 86 1.80 -1.51 8.46
C MET A 86 1.96 -0.84 7.10
N ARG A 87 2.29 0.45 7.07
CA ARG A 87 2.55 1.15 5.80
C ARG A 87 3.79 0.58 5.11
N ALA A 88 4.85 0.33 5.88
CA ALA A 88 6.06 -0.28 5.37
C ALA A 88 5.82 -1.70 4.83
N LEU A 89 4.91 -2.47 5.44
CA LEU A 89 4.57 -3.82 4.99
C LEU A 89 4.05 -3.85 3.54
N VAL A 90 3.31 -2.83 3.12
CA VAL A 90 2.73 -2.76 1.76
C VAL A 90 3.44 -1.75 0.85
N ALA A 91 4.57 -1.19 1.31
CA ALA A 91 5.27 -0.12 0.59
C ALA A 91 5.73 -0.55 -0.80
N ASP A 92 6.15 -1.80 -0.97
CA ASP A 92 6.61 -2.33 -2.27
C ASP A 92 5.45 -2.69 -3.20
N LEU A 93 4.28 -3.00 -2.64
CA LEU A 93 3.09 -3.35 -3.41
C LEU A 93 2.36 -2.12 -3.95
N MET A 94 2.27 -1.05 -3.17
CA MET A 94 1.47 0.13 -3.50
C MET A 94 1.86 0.81 -4.83
N PRO A 95 3.16 1.03 -5.15
CA PRO A 95 3.56 1.60 -6.43
C PRO A 95 3.13 0.75 -7.62
N ARG A 96 3.23 -0.59 -7.51
CA ARG A 96 2.79 -1.53 -8.56
C ARG A 96 1.30 -1.42 -8.81
N LEU A 97 0.49 -1.37 -7.73
CA LEU A 97 -0.95 -1.22 -7.85
C LEU A 97 -1.36 0.14 -8.41
N HIS A 98 -0.63 1.21 -8.08
CA HIS A 98 -0.88 2.53 -8.65
C HIS A 98 -0.57 2.57 -10.16
N ALA A 99 0.53 1.96 -10.60
CA ALA A 99 0.87 1.86 -12.00
C ALA A 99 -0.18 1.06 -12.80
N ILE A 100 -0.70 -0.04 -12.22
CA ILE A 100 -1.77 -0.83 -12.83
C ILE A 100 -3.08 -0.02 -12.95
N ASP A 101 -3.42 0.80 -11.94
CA ASP A 101 -4.63 1.64 -11.99
C ASP A 101 -4.50 2.80 -12.99
N ALA A 102 -3.28 3.27 -13.24
CA ALA A 102 -2.98 4.35 -14.17
C ALA A 102 -2.79 3.88 -15.63
N ASP A 103 -2.92 2.58 -15.91
CA ASP A 103 -2.84 2.04 -17.27
C ASP A 103 -4.14 2.28 -18.03
N ASP A 104 -4.15 3.33 -18.83
CA ASP A 104 -5.30 3.73 -19.67
C ASP A 104 -5.58 2.74 -20.82
N GLY A 105 -4.61 1.88 -21.19
CA GLY A 105 -4.76 0.85 -22.21
C GLY A 105 -5.49 -0.42 -21.74
N ALA A 106 -5.63 -0.59 -20.41
CA ALA A 106 -6.24 -1.76 -19.81
C ALA A 106 -7.69 -1.48 -19.37
N ASP A 107 -8.61 -2.42 -19.65
CA ASP A 107 -9.99 -2.35 -19.11
C ASP A 107 -10.02 -2.71 -17.61
N PHE A 108 -11.20 -2.56 -16.99
CA PHE A 108 -11.39 -2.92 -15.58
C PHE A 108 -10.91 -4.35 -15.26
N PHE A 109 -11.21 -5.33 -16.12
CA PHE A 109 -10.90 -6.73 -15.87
C PHE A 109 -9.41 -7.01 -16.00
N ALA A 110 -8.75 -6.39 -16.97
CA ALA A 110 -7.30 -6.47 -17.15
C ALA A 110 -6.57 -5.86 -15.94
N ARG A 111 -6.97 -4.68 -15.48
CA ARG A 111 -6.44 -4.06 -14.25
C ARG A 111 -6.70 -4.91 -13.02
N GLN A 112 -7.88 -5.53 -12.91
CA GLN A 112 -8.20 -6.43 -11.79
C GLN A 112 -7.31 -7.67 -11.79
N ARG A 113 -7.11 -8.29 -12.96
CA ARG A 113 -6.20 -9.43 -13.15
C ARG A 113 -4.77 -9.08 -12.75
N ALA A 114 -4.23 -8.01 -13.31
CA ALA A 114 -2.87 -7.57 -13.05
C ALA A 114 -2.66 -7.25 -11.56
N GLY A 115 -3.62 -6.56 -10.93
CA GLY A 115 -3.57 -6.23 -9.51
C GLY A 115 -3.59 -7.45 -8.59
N LEU A 116 -4.38 -8.48 -8.92
CA LEU A 116 -4.39 -9.73 -8.15
C LEU A 116 -3.10 -10.52 -8.31
N LEU A 117 -2.56 -10.62 -9.53
CA LEU A 117 -1.28 -11.30 -9.76
C LEU A 117 -0.13 -10.59 -9.03
N ALA A 118 -0.06 -9.26 -9.11
CA ALA A 118 0.92 -8.47 -8.37
C ALA A 118 0.80 -8.68 -6.84
N TYR A 119 -0.42 -8.81 -6.34
CA TYR A 119 -0.68 -9.10 -4.94
C TYR A 119 -0.22 -10.52 -4.54
N LEU A 120 -0.53 -11.54 -5.33
CA LEU A 120 -0.10 -12.91 -5.03
C LEU A 120 1.42 -13.07 -5.12
N GLU A 121 2.07 -12.40 -6.06
CA GLU A 121 3.54 -12.32 -6.12
C GLU A 121 4.12 -11.65 -4.87
N TYR A 122 3.51 -10.55 -4.43
CA TYR A 122 3.89 -9.88 -3.20
C TYR A 122 3.75 -10.81 -1.97
N LEU A 123 2.65 -11.57 -1.85
CA LEU A 123 2.46 -12.52 -0.74
C LEU A 123 3.53 -13.62 -0.72
N ARG A 124 3.94 -14.13 -1.89
CA ARG A 124 5.03 -15.10 -1.98
C ARG A 124 6.36 -14.53 -1.48
N ALA A 125 6.64 -13.28 -1.80
CA ALA A 125 7.84 -12.58 -1.33
C ALA A 125 7.76 -12.19 0.16
N ASN A 126 6.55 -12.11 0.72
CA ASN A 126 6.28 -11.64 2.08
C ASN A 126 5.38 -12.61 2.85
N PRO A 127 5.83 -13.84 3.15
CA PRO A 127 4.98 -14.91 3.73
C PRO A 127 4.41 -14.56 5.12
N ALA A 128 5.01 -13.60 5.83
CA ALA A 128 4.49 -13.13 7.12
C ALA A 128 3.32 -12.14 7.00
N HIS A 129 2.98 -11.70 5.77
CA HIS A 129 1.98 -10.63 5.56
C HIS A 129 0.61 -11.00 6.14
N VAL A 130 0.08 -12.17 5.80
CA VAL A 130 -1.25 -12.61 6.22
C VAL A 130 -1.34 -12.70 7.72
N ARG A 131 -0.37 -13.36 8.36
CA ARG A 131 -0.30 -13.46 9.82
C ARG A 131 -0.25 -12.08 10.50
N LEU A 132 0.57 -11.15 9.97
CA LEU A 132 0.66 -9.81 10.51
C LEU A 132 -0.66 -9.02 10.34
N ALA A 133 -1.35 -9.18 9.22
CA ALA A 133 -2.66 -8.58 8.98
C ALA A 133 -3.71 -9.09 9.98
N ASP A 134 -3.73 -10.40 10.27
CA ASP A 134 -4.62 -11.01 11.25
C ASP A 134 -4.31 -10.54 12.68
N GLU A 135 -3.04 -10.46 13.05
CA GLU A 135 -2.66 -9.92 14.35
C GLU A 135 -3.06 -8.44 14.50
N ILE A 136 -2.94 -7.64 13.45
CA ILE A 136 -3.38 -6.24 13.46
C ILE A 136 -4.89 -6.16 13.60
N LYS A 137 -5.64 -7.03 12.92
CA LYS A 137 -7.10 -7.14 13.06
C LYS A 137 -7.50 -7.42 14.52
N LEU A 138 -6.79 -8.32 15.19
CA LEU A 138 -7.06 -8.72 16.55
C LEU A 138 -6.61 -7.67 17.59
N HIS A 139 -5.38 -7.17 17.47
CA HIS A 139 -4.74 -6.35 18.50
C HIS A 139 -4.81 -4.84 18.25
N ALA A 140 -5.13 -4.41 17.03
CA ALA A 140 -5.28 -3.01 16.64
C ALA A 140 -6.48 -2.78 15.71
N PRO A 141 -7.72 -3.20 16.11
CA PRO A 141 -8.88 -3.25 15.21
C PRO A 141 -9.24 -1.89 14.60
N ALA A 142 -8.99 -0.79 15.28
CA ALA A 142 -9.22 0.54 14.71
C ALA A 142 -8.25 0.86 13.56
N LEU A 143 -7.02 0.37 13.63
CA LEU A 143 -6.03 0.54 12.57
C LEU A 143 -6.39 -0.35 11.37
N TYR A 144 -6.77 -1.60 11.62
CA TYR A 144 -7.25 -2.52 10.59
C TYR A 144 -8.47 -1.95 9.86
N ARG A 145 -9.51 -1.48 10.56
CA ARG A 145 -10.69 -0.87 9.93
C ARG A 145 -10.34 0.31 9.02
N ARG A 146 -9.38 1.16 9.42
CA ARG A 146 -8.92 2.27 8.56
C ARG A 146 -8.23 1.78 7.29
N ALA A 147 -7.40 0.75 7.40
CA ALA A 147 -6.75 0.15 6.25
C ALA A 147 -7.79 -0.46 5.29
N VAL A 148 -8.76 -1.23 5.81
CA VAL A 148 -9.86 -1.79 5.01
C VAL A 148 -10.68 -0.69 4.34
N ALA A 149 -11.03 0.39 5.06
CA ALA A 149 -11.78 1.52 4.48
C ALA A 149 -11.04 2.15 3.29
N SER A 150 -9.72 2.34 3.40
CA SER A 150 -8.89 2.85 2.29
C SER A 150 -8.88 1.90 1.08
N TRP A 151 -8.84 0.59 1.30
CA TRP A 151 -8.94 -0.40 0.23
C TRP A 151 -10.31 -0.43 -0.43
N VAL A 152 -11.39 -0.30 0.37
CA VAL A 152 -12.78 -0.21 -0.14
C VAL A 152 -12.93 1.04 -1.01
N GLU A 153 -12.45 2.20 -0.56
CA GLU A 153 -12.49 3.45 -1.31
C GLU A 153 -11.77 3.32 -2.67
N ARG A 154 -10.55 2.75 -2.66
CA ARG A 154 -9.80 2.48 -3.88
C ARG A 154 -10.58 1.55 -4.84
N MET A 155 -11.17 0.48 -4.33
CA MET A 155 -11.96 -0.47 -5.14
C MET A 155 -13.24 0.18 -5.68
N THR A 156 -13.92 0.99 -4.86
CA THR A 156 -15.09 1.76 -5.27
C THR A 156 -14.76 2.72 -6.41
N THR A 157 -13.63 3.43 -6.33
CA THR A 157 -13.14 4.30 -7.40
C THR A 157 -12.87 3.52 -8.68
N ARG A 158 -12.21 2.36 -8.58
CA ARG A 158 -11.93 1.48 -9.73
C ARG A 158 -13.22 0.99 -10.41
N ILE A 159 -14.25 0.62 -9.62
CA ILE A 159 -15.56 0.22 -10.16
C ILE A 159 -16.23 1.38 -10.89
N ARG A 160 -16.22 2.61 -10.32
CA ARG A 160 -16.80 3.79 -10.99
C ARG A 160 -16.11 4.09 -12.31
N VAL A 161 -14.77 4.00 -12.36
CA VAL A 161 -14.01 4.14 -13.60
C VAL A 161 -14.42 3.07 -14.61
N GLY A 162 -14.52 1.79 -14.22
CA GLY A 162 -14.95 0.72 -15.10
C GLY A 162 -16.38 0.88 -15.64
N ILE A 163 -17.28 1.50 -14.87
CA ILE A 163 -18.64 1.87 -15.33
C ILE A 163 -18.54 3.01 -16.36
N ALA A 164 -17.75 4.04 -16.09
CA ALA A 164 -17.57 5.18 -16.99
C ALA A 164 -16.92 4.77 -18.32
N GLU A 165 -15.98 3.86 -18.30
CA GLU A 165 -15.34 3.25 -19.48
C GLU A 165 -16.27 2.27 -20.23
N GLY A 166 -17.42 1.92 -19.66
CA GLY A 166 -18.37 0.97 -20.25
C GLY A 166 -17.96 -0.50 -20.16
N ALA A 167 -16.92 -0.83 -19.41
CA ALA A 167 -16.50 -2.20 -19.12
C ALA A 167 -17.48 -2.91 -18.17
N LEU A 168 -18.01 -2.16 -17.20
CA LEU A 168 -19.01 -2.64 -16.25
C LEU A 168 -20.40 -2.11 -16.58
N ARG A 169 -21.43 -2.86 -16.16
CA ARG A 169 -22.80 -2.38 -16.20
C ARG A 169 -23.01 -1.22 -15.20
N PRO A 170 -23.99 -0.33 -15.45
CA PRO A 170 -24.37 0.68 -14.45
C PRO A 170 -24.84 0.02 -13.16
N MET A 171 -24.50 0.63 -12.02
CA MET A 171 -24.81 0.16 -10.66
C MET A 171 -25.22 1.35 -9.79
N ALA A 172 -26.10 1.11 -8.80
CA ALA A 172 -26.37 2.07 -7.74
C ALA A 172 -25.18 2.18 -6.78
N GLU A 173 -25.02 3.31 -6.10
CA GLU A 173 -23.89 3.54 -5.15
C GLU A 173 -23.83 2.48 -4.03
N SER A 174 -25.00 2.04 -3.53
CA SER A 174 -25.06 0.95 -2.54
C SER A 174 -24.54 -0.37 -3.10
N GLU A 175 -24.81 -0.67 -4.38
CA GLU A 175 -24.29 -1.85 -5.07
C GLU A 175 -22.79 -1.74 -5.31
N ILE A 176 -22.28 -0.58 -5.75
CA ILE A 176 -20.85 -0.34 -5.92
C ILE A 176 -20.11 -0.61 -4.62
N THR A 177 -20.61 -0.09 -3.48
CA THR A 177 -20.02 -0.31 -2.17
C THR A 177 -20.03 -1.80 -1.78
N ALA A 178 -21.14 -2.50 -2.01
CA ALA A 178 -21.23 -3.93 -1.74
C ALA A 178 -20.24 -4.74 -2.60
N GLN A 179 -20.17 -4.45 -3.89
CA GLN A 179 -19.21 -5.10 -4.80
C GLN A 179 -17.76 -4.85 -4.38
N ALA A 180 -17.43 -3.64 -3.96
CA ALA A 180 -16.08 -3.33 -3.45
C ALA A 180 -15.71 -4.24 -2.26
N HIS A 181 -16.63 -4.48 -1.34
CA HIS A 181 -16.41 -5.40 -0.20
C HIS A 181 -16.27 -6.85 -0.66
N PHE A 182 -17.11 -7.33 -1.60
CA PHE A 182 -17.02 -8.70 -2.13
C PHE A 182 -15.69 -8.92 -2.85
N LEU A 183 -15.24 -7.97 -3.68
CA LEU A 183 -13.97 -8.06 -4.39
C LEU A 183 -12.77 -8.09 -3.43
N LEU A 184 -12.84 -7.35 -2.33
CA LEU A 184 -11.81 -7.42 -1.28
C LEU A 184 -11.89 -8.72 -0.48
N GLY A 185 -13.09 -9.24 -0.19
CA GLY A 185 -13.28 -10.51 0.47
C GLY A 185 -12.71 -11.68 -0.32
N ALA A 186 -12.89 -11.68 -1.65
CA ALA A 186 -12.31 -12.70 -2.53
C ALA A 186 -10.78 -12.76 -2.43
N ARG A 187 -10.09 -11.65 -2.20
CA ARG A 187 -8.62 -11.63 -1.97
C ARG A 187 -8.23 -12.46 -0.76
N HIS A 188 -9.01 -12.39 0.32
CA HIS A 188 -8.74 -13.16 1.53
C HIS A 188 -8.79 -14.68 1.27
N PHE A 189 -9.74 -15.15 0.45
CA PHE A 189 -9.79 -16.55 0.05
C PHE A 189 -8.63 -16.95 -0.85
N LEU A 190 -8.16 -16.05 -1.73
CA LEU A 190 -6.96 -16.28 -2.52
C LEU A 190 -5.70 -16.41 -1.64
N GLU A 191 -5.61 -15.62 -0.57
CA GLU A 191 -4.56 -15.74 0.45
C GLU A 191 -4.56 -17.12 1.09
N GLN A 192 -5.71 -17.60 1.56
CA GLN A 192 -5.88 -18.91 2.17
C GLN A 192 -5.54 -20.05 1.20
N MET A 193 -5.93 -19.96 -0.06
CA MET A 193 -5.56 -20.95 -1.08
C MET A 193 -4.05 -21.03 -1.29
N MET A 194 -3.34 -19.89 -1.23
CA MET A 194 -1.88 -19.87 -1.34
C MET A 194 -1.21 -20.50 -0.11
N GLU A 195 -1.77 -20.36 1.08
CA GLU A 195 -1.26 -20.94 2.32
C GLU A 195 -1.53 -22.44 2.43
N SER A 196 -2.67 -22.93 1.91
CA SER A 196 -3.04 -24.36 1.97
C SER A 196 -2.15 -25.26 1.12
N GLY A 197 -1.24 -24.69 0.33
CA GLY A 197 -0.32 -25.45 -0.52
C GLY A 197 -1.01 -26.15 -1.69
N GLU A 198 -2.22 -25.74 -2.05
CA GLU A 198 -2.88 -26.24 -3.24
C GLU A 198 -2.00 -26.04 -4.48
N ARG A 199 -1.80 -27.09 -5.27
CA ARG A 199 -0.94 -27.09 -6.47
C ARG A 199 -1.53 -26.27 -7.64
N THR A 200 -2.51 -25.42 -7.39
CA THR A 200 -3.17 -24.63 -8.41
C THR A 200 -2.26 -23.46 -8.81
N ARG A 201 -2.06 -23.26 -10.09
CA ARG A 201 -1.29 -22.10 -10.58
C ARG A 201 -2.06 -20.81 -10.28
N PRO A 202 -1.43 -19.79 -9.67
CA PRO A 202 -2.10 -18.52 -9.32
C PRO A 202 -2.79 -17.87 -10.51
N GLU A 203 -2.17 -17.97 -11.70
CA GLU A 203 -2.74 -17.40 -12.92
C GLU A 203 -4.09 -18.05 -13.25
N ALA A 204 -4.20 -19.38 -13.14
CA ALA A 204 -5.44 -20.10 -13.42
C ALA A 204 -6.57 -19.72 -12.45
N VAL A 205 -6.24 -19.55 -11.16
CA VAL A 205 -7.21 -19.11 -10.13
C VAL A 205 -7.67 -17.68 -10.40
N VAL A 206 -6.74 -16.78 -10.70
CA VAL A 206 -7.04 -15.38 -11.01
C VAL A 206 -7.87 -15.28 -12.30
N ASP A 207 -7.54 -16.08 -13.32
CA ASP A 207 -8.29 -16.09 -14.58
C ASP A 207 -9.72 -16.59 -14.38
N ALA A 208 -9.91 -17.65 -13.60
CA ALA A 208 -11.26 -18.15 -13.24
C ALA A 208 -12.07 -17.09 -12.47
N TYR A 209 -11.44 -16.42 -11.51
CA TYR A 209 -12.09 -15.34 -10.77
C TYR A 209 -12.47 -14.16 -11.69
N VAL A 210 -11.57 -13.73 -12.57
CA VAL A 210 -11.84 -12.61 -13.51
C VAL A 210 -12.93 -12.99 -14.51
N ALA A 211 -12.99 -14.25 -14.97
CA ALA A 211 -14.08 -14.74 -15.82
C ALA A 211 -15.42 -14.63 -15.09
N LEU A 212 -15.51 -15.09 -13.83
CA LEU A 212 -16.70 -14.96 -13.00
C LEU A 212 -17.15 -13.49 -12.86
N LEU A 213 -16.20 -12.57 -12.64
CA LEU A 213 -16.51 -11.14 -12.57
C LEU A 213 -17.03 -10.60 -13.90
N ARG A 214 -16.43 -11.00 -15.00
CA ARG A 214 -16.83 -10.55 -16.36
C ARG A 214 -18.26 -11.00 -16.66
N ASP A 215 -18.62 -12.22 -16.32
CA ASP A 215 -19.96 -12.77 -16.54
C ASP A 215 -21.00 -12.12 -15.62
N GLY A 216 -20.64 -11.78 -14.37
CA GLY A 216 -21.56 -11.19 -13.39
C GLY A 216 -21.69 -9.67 -13.47
N LEU A 217 -20.58 -8.96 -13.69
CA LEU A 217 -20.49 -7.49 -13.62
C LEU A 217 -20.28 -6.83 -14.98
N GLY A 218 -19.80 -7.57 -15.97
CA GLY A 218 -19.54 -7.06 -17.30
C GLY A 218 -20.81 -6.55 -18.00
N ARG A 219 -20.63 -5.58 -18.87
CA ARG A 219 -21.70 -5.09 -19.71
C ARG A 219 -22.09 -6.18 -20.72
N ARG A 220 -23.28 -6.75 -20.59
CA ARG A 220 -23.80 -7.71 -21.58
C ARG A 220 -23.94 -7.01 -22.94
N ALA A 221 -23.33 -7.56 -23.98
CA ALA A 221 -23.64 -7.14 -25.34
C ALA A 221 -25.17 -7.19 -25.54
N ARG A 222 -25.77 -6.11 -26.02
CA ARG A 222 -27.22 -6.12 -26.39
C ARG A 222 -27.41 -7.28 -27.36
N GLN A 223 -28.10 -8.32 -26.92
CA GLN A 223 -28.65 -9.30 -27.88
C GLN A 223 -29.54 -8.53 -28.86
N PRO A 224 -29.32 -8.66 -30.17
CA PRO A 224 -30.24 -8.09 -31.13
C PRO A 224 -31.62 -8.68 -30.86
N SER A 225 -32.61 -7.81 -30.63
CA SER A 225 -34.00 -8.24 -30.42
C SER A 225 -34.41 -9.13 -31.59
N ARG A 226 -34.71 -10.41 -31.33
CA ARG A 226 -35.35 -11.24 -32.30
C ARG A 226 -36.68 -10.56 -32.64
N ALA A 227 -36.70 -9.84 -33.75
CA ALA A 227 -37.92 -9.32 -34.32
C ALA A 227 -38.91 -10.49 -34.45
N ARG A 228 -39.98 -10.48 -33.63
CA ARG A 228 -41.11 -11.39 -33.79
C ARG A 228 -41.64 -11.17 -35.21
N LYS A 229 -41.30 -12.07 -36.12
CA LYS A 229 -42.04 -12.20 -37.35
C LYS A 229 -43.47 -12.61 -36.95
N ARG A 230 -44.39 -11.64 -36.96
CA ARG A 230 -45.84 -11.93 -37.04
C ARG A 230 -46.07 -12.38 -38.46
N GLY A 231 -46.33 -13.66 -38.68
CA GLY A 231 -47.07 -14.20 -39.83
C GLY A 231 -48.55 -14.20 -39.50
#